data_d2a1a5084cc75e70e84ca3ca18b3527f
#
_entry.id   d2a1a5084cc75e70e84ca3ca18b3527f
#
_cell.length_a   1.000
_cell.length_b   1.000
_cell.length_c   1.000
_cell.angle_alpha   90.00
_cell.angle_beta   90.00
_cell.angle_gamma   90.00
#
_symmetry.space_group_name_H-M   'P 1'
#
loop_
_entity.id
_entity.type
_entity.pdbx_description
1 polymer ?
#
loop_
_entity_poly.entity_id
_entity_poly.type
_entity_poly.pdbx_seq_one_letter_code
_entity_poly.pdbx_strand_id
1 'polypeptide(L)'
;MNQKTLFKLEYDKIIALLEKEATSFRGGQLCRRLKPMTDLHKINTYQEQTAAAYTRIVQKGRISFGDAAPVEESMKRLEIGGSLSSTELLRISRLLVNAARVKAYGRHDTQEDACDCLDEYFNLLEPLTPLSNEIDRCIIGEDEYSDDASSTLKQIRRSINNINDKV
;
A
#
# COMPACT_ATOMS: atom_id res chain seq x y z
N MET A 1 -17.32 27.30 -3.96
CA MET A 1 -18.72 26.90 -3.75
C MET A 1 -19.04 26.90 -2.26
N ASN A 2 -20.20 27.43 -1.83
CA ASN A 2 -20.54 27.57 -0.43
C ASN A 2 -21.00 26.18 0.15
N GLN A 3 -20.70 25.91 1.43
CA GLN A 3 -21.06 24.65 2.09
C GLN A 3 -22.58 24.40 2.14
N LYS A 4 -23.38 25.47 2.29
CA LYS A 4 -24.85 25.38 2.21
C LYS A 4 -25.36 24.92 0.83
N THR A 5 -24.66 25.32 -0.24
CA THR A 5 -25.00 24.90 -1.61
C THR A 5 -24.66 23.43 -1.82
N LEU A 6 -23.50 22.97 -1.32
CA LEU A 6 -23.11 21.55 -1.38
C LEU A 6 -24.11 20.65 -0.66
N PHE A 7 -24.56 21.08 0.51
CA PHE A 7 -25.57 20.34 1.27
C PHE A 7 -26.93 20.29 0.55
N LYS A 8 -27.38 21.41 -0.06
CA LYS A 8 -28.63 21.41 -0.85
C LYS A 8 -28.56 20.53 -2.11
N LEU A 9 -27.36 20.35 -2.68
CA LEU A 9 -27.11 19.49 -3.83
C LEU A 9 -26.82 18.04 -3.44
N GLU A 10 -26.92 17.70 -2.14
CA GLU A 10 -26.64 16.38 -1.62
C GLU A 10 -25.25 15.84 -2.02
N TYR A 11 -24.28 16.75 -2.16
CA TYR A 11 -22.91 16.40 -2.58
C TYR A 11 -22.23 15.42 -1.63
N ASP A 12 -22.54 15.49 -0.35
CA ASP A 12 -22.11 14.56 0.69
C ASP A 12 -22.54 13.11 0.39
N LYS A 13 -23.74 12.91 -0.15
CA LYS A 13 -24.22 11.58 -0.55
C LYS A 13 -23.43 11.02 -1.73
N ILE A 14 -23.08 11.88 -2.71
CA ILE A 14 -22.25 11.49 -3.86
C ILE A 14 -20.86 11.07 -3.37
N ILE A 15 -20.25 11.84 -2.47
CA ILE A 15 -18.95 11.52 -1.87
C ILE A 15 -19.02 10.22 -1.09
N ALA A 16 -20.08 9.98 -0.31
CA ALA A 16 -20.26 8.74 0.42
C ALA A 16 -20.41 7.51 -0.50
N LEU A 17 -21.06 7.66 -1.64
CA LEU A 17 -21.15 6.61 -2.66
C LEU A 17 -19.78 6.33 -3.28
N LEU A 18 -19.04 7.37 -3.63
CA LEU A 18 -17.70 7.24 -4.21
C LEU A 18 -16.72 6.58 -3.21
N GLU A 19 -16.80 6.95 -1.93
CA GLU A 19 -15.97 6.36 -0.87
C GLU A 19 -16.19 4.85 -0.72
N LYS A 20 -17.43 4.37 -0.91
CA LYS A 20 -17.75 2.92 -0.87
C LYS A 20 -17.06 2.12 -1.98
N GLU A 21 -16.76 2.77 -3.10
CA GLU A 21 -16.04 2.13 -4.21
C GLU A 21 -14.51 2.12 -4.01
N ALA A 22 -14.01 2.88 -3.02
CA ALA A 22 -12.59 2.91 -2.73
C ALA A 22 -12.12 1.59 -2.11
N THR A 23 -11.11 0.98 -2.71
CA THR A 23 -10.54 -0.31 -2.27
C THR A 23 -9.39 -0.17 -1.28
N SER A 24 -9.04 1.06 -0.88
CA SER A 24 -7.98 1.34 0.08
C SER A 24 -8.36 2.45 1.04
N PHE A 25 -7.82 2.41 2.25
CA PHE A 25 -8.02 3.45 3.26
C PHE A 25 -7.65 4.85 2.74
N ARG A 26 -6.51 4.97 2.05
CA ARG A 26 -6.06 6.24 1.46
C ARG A 26 -6.96 6.71 0.32
N GLY A 27 -7.43 5.79 -0.51
CA GLY A 27 -8.42 6.10 -1.56
C GLY A 27 -9.70 6.68 -0.94
N GLY A 28 -10.24 6.07 0.10
CA GLY A 28 -11.39 6.60 0.85
C GLY A 28 -11.13 7.98 1.44
N GLN A 29 -9.94 8.23 2.01
CA GLN A 29 -9.56 9.56 2.49
C GLN A 29 -9.54 10.61 1.35
N LEU A 30 -9.02 10.25 0.17
CA LEU A 30 -9.00 11.13 -0.99
C LEU A 30 -10.41 11.45 -1.47
N CYS A 31 -11.30 10.46 -1.54
CA CYS A 31 -12.71 10.66 -1.87
C CYS A 31 -13.37 11.68 -0.94
N ARG A 32 -13.19 11.54 0.38
CA ARG A 32 -13.76 12.48 1.37
C ARG A 32 -13.23 13.91 1.24
N ARG A 33 -12.02 14.08 0.69
CA ARG A 33 -11.40 15.41 0.49
C ARG A 33 -11.77 16.07 -0.82
N LEU A 34 -12.44 15.35 -1.72
CA LEU A 34 -12.86 15.92 -3.01
C LEU A 34 -13.80 17.11 -2.80
N LYS A 35 -13.53 18.16 -3.54
CA LYS A 35 -14.36 19.38 -3.57
C LYS A 35 -14.57 19.79 -5.03
N PRO A 36 -15.73 20.36 -5.35
CA PRO A 36 -15.94 20.95 -6.66
C PRO A 36 -14.89 22.03 -6.94
N MET A 37 -14.34 22.01 -8.13
CA MET A 37 -13.30 22.95 -8.58
C MET A 37 -13.72 23.65 -9.87
N THR A 38 -13.08 24.77 -10.15
CA THR A 38 -13.33 25.60 -11.35
C THR A 38 -12.07 25.80 -12.19
N ASP A 39 -10.93 25.28 -11.73
CA ASP A 39 -9.66 25.32 -12.46
C ASP A 39 -9.71 24.30 -13.60
N LEU A 40 -9.84 24.78 -14.82
CA LEU A 40 -10.00 23.97 -16.01
C LEU A 40 -8.79 23.01 -16.23
N HIS A 41 -7.58 23.49 -15.96
CA HIS A 41 -6.37 22.66 -16.15
C HIS A 41 -6.40 21.46 -15.19
N LYS A 42 -6.69 21.69 -13.91
CA LYS A 42 -6.81 20.59 -12.92
C LYS A 42 -7.96 19.65 -13.25
N ILE A 43 -9.09 20.18 -13.72
CA ILE A 43 -10.23 19.36 -14.12
C ILE A 43 -9.82 18.40 -15.23
N ASN A 44 -9.18 18.93 -16.29
CA ASN A 44 -8.73 18.12 -17.42
C ASN A 44 -7.73 17.04 -16.96
N THR A 45 -6.72 17.41 -16.16
CA THR A 45 -5.74 16.45 -15.61
C THR A 45 -6.43 15.31 -14.86
N TYR A 46 -7.38 15.59 -13.97
CA TYR A 46 -8.08 14.56 -13.21
C TYR A 46 -9.00 13.71 -14.08
N GLN A 47 -9.60 14.28 -15.11
CA GLN A 47 -10.39 13.54 -16.09
C GLN A 47 -9.51 12.61 -16.92
N GLU A 48 -8.35 13.06 -17.37
CA GLU A 48 -7.36 12.23 -18.09
C GLU A 48 -6.88 11.07 -17.21
N GLN A 49 -6.53 11.34 -15.96
CA GLN A 49 -6.14 10.28 -15.01
C GLN A 49 -7.27 9.27 -14.79
N THR A 50 -8.51 9.73 -14.69
CA THR A 50 -9.67 8.85 -14.52
C THR A 50 -9.90 8.00 -15.77
N ALA A 51 -9.79 8.59 -16.96
CA ALA A 51 -9.91 7.86 -18.23
C ALA A 51 -8.80 6.82 -18.39
N ALA A 52 -7.55 7.18 -18.08
CA ALA A 52 -6.42 6.24 -18.10
C ALA A 52 -6.63 5.07 -17.12
N ALA A 53 -7.06 5.37 -15.88
CA ALA A 53 -7.38 4.33 -14.88
C ALA A 53 -8.50 3.40 -15.35
N TYR A 54 -9.55 3.95 -15.95
CA TYR A 54 -10.65 3.16 -16.50
C TYR A 54 -10.16 2.24 -17.63
N THR A 55 -9.36 2.76 -18.57
CA THR A 55 -8.78 1.97 -19.67
C THR A 55 -7.94 0.81 -19.14
N ARG A 56 -7.07 1.07 -18.15
CA ARG A 56 -6.26 0.01 -17.52
C ARG A 56 -7.11 -1.06 -16.84
N ILE A 57 -8.17 -0.65 -16.14
CA ILE A 57 -9.09 -1.61 -15.49
C ILE A 57 -9.80 -2.49 -16.53
N VAL A 58 -10.19 -1.93 -17.66
CA VAL A 58 -10.82 -2.69 -18.75
C VAL A 58 -9.84 -3.68 -19.39
N GLN A 59 -8.59 -3.26 -19.61
CA GLN A 59 -7.56 -4.07 -20.27
C GLN A 59 -6.95 -5.14 -19.35
N LYS A 60 -6.59 -4.76 -18.11
CA LYS A 60 -5.79 -5.58 -17.17
C LYS A 60 -6.58 -6.08 -15.97
N GLY A 61 -7.84 -5.69 -15.86
CA GLY A 61 -8.67 -5.99 -14.69
C GLY A 61 -8.43 -5.03 -13.50
N ARG A 62 -9.23 -5.22 -12.45
CA ARG A 62 -9.14 -4.39 -11.23
C ARG A 62 -7.89 -4.74 -10.43
N ILE A 63 -7.19 -3.71 -9.95
CA ILE A 63 -6.12 -3.87 -8.99
C ILE A 63 -6.65 -3.61 -7.57
N SER A 64 -6.25 -4.44 -6.62
CA SER A 64 -6.44 -4.17 -5.19
C SER A 64 -5.18 -3.53 -4.63
N PHE A 65 -5.31 -2.38 -3.99
CA PHE A 65 -4.20 -1.75 -3.27
C PHE A 65 -3.92 -2.40 -1.89
N GLY A 66 -4.66 -3.48 -1.58
CA GLY A 66 -4.53 -4.22 -0.33
C GLY A 66 -4.91 -3.38 0.90
N ASP A 67 -4.82 -4.00 2.05
CA ASP A 67 -5.00 -3.34 3.34
C ASP A 67 -3.65 -2.71 3.77
N ALA A 68 -3.26 -1.66 3.03
CA ALA A 68 -2.07 -0.90 3.36
C ALA A 68 -2.33 -0.09 4.63
N ALA A 69 -2.08 -0.71 5.78
CA ALA A 69 -2.15 -0.02 7.07
C ALA A 69 -1.18 1.17 7.07
N PRO A 70 -1.56 2.29 7.68
CA PRO A 70 -0.68 3.44 7.79
C PRO A 70 0.59 3.07 8.59
N VAL A 71 1.75 3.38 8.01
CA VAL A 71 3.09 3.10 8.61
C VAL A 71 3.81 4.37 9.07
N GLU A 72 3.16 5.53 8.95
CA GLU A 72 3.76 6.84 9.21
C GLU A 72 4.23 7.00 10.66
N GLU A 73 3.51 6.44 11.63
CA GLU A 73 3.89 6.49 13.03
C GLU A 73 5.11 5.62 13.31
N SER A 74 5.18 4.44 12.69
CA SER A 74 6.34 3.55 12.76
C SER A 74 7.58 4.22 12.15
N MET A 75 7.43 4.89 11.01
CA MET A 75 8.53 5.63 10.38
C MET A 75 9.03 6.77 11.26
N LYS A 76 8.14 7.59 11.83
CA LYS A 76 8.52 8.67 12.77
C LYS A 76 9.26 8.13 13.99
N ARG A 77 8.87 6.95 14.50
CA ARG A 77 9.54 6.32 15.62
C ARG A 77 10.97 5.90 15.26
N LEU A 78 11.19 5.37 14.06
CA LEU A 78 12.53 5.04 13.56
C LEU A 78 13.40 6.28 13.39
N GLU A 79 12.85 7.39 12.87
CA GLU A 79 13.57 8.67 12.71
C GLU A 79 14.15 9.20 14.01
N ILE A 80 13.50 8.97 15.14
CA ILE A 80 13.96 9.35 16.47
C ILE A 80 14.78 8.25 17.19
N GLY A 81 15.19 7.19 16.44
CA GLY A 81 16.02 6.11 16.99
C GLY A 81 15.26 5.05 17.78
N GLY A 82 13.93 4.98 17.67
CA GLY A 82 13.13 3.93 18.29
C GLY A 82 13.19 2.62 17.52
N SER A 83 12.70 1.55 18.15
CA SER A 83 12.57 0.22 17.54
C SER A 83 11.12 -0.10 17.15
N LEU A 84 10.96 -1.02 16.20
CA LEU A 84 9.66 -1.52 15.76
C LEU A 84 9.40 -2.92 16.31
N SER A 85 8.13 -3.21 16.58
CA SER A 85 7.68 -4.55 16.92
C SER A 85 7.59 -5.45 15.69
N SER A 86 7.48 -6.76 15.89
CA SER A 86 7.26 -7.76 14.82
C SER A 86 6.03 -7.41 14.00
N THR A 87 4.93 -7.05 14.65
CA THR A 87 3.68 -6.65 13.99
C THR A 87 3.86 -5.43 13.08
N GLU A 88 4.63 -4.42 13.52
CA GLU A 88 4.92 -3.23 12.71
C GLU A 88 5.80 -3.58 11.51
N LEU A 89 6.82 -4.44 11.69
CA LEU A 89 7.66 -4.91 10.60
C LEU A 89 6.86 -5.73 9.57
N LEU A 90 5.97 -6.62 10.01
CA LEU A 90 5.09 -7.37 9.11
C LEU A 90 4.13 -6.45 8.33
N ARG A 91 3.63 -5.36 8.94
CA ARG A 91 2.82 -4.36 8.22
C ARG A 91 3.63 -3.66 7.14
N ILE A 92 4.89 -3.31 7.43
CA ILE A 92 5.82 -2.73 6.46
C ILE A 92 6.09 -3.71 5.33
N SER A 93 6.39 -4.99 5.63
CA SER A 93 6.59 -6.02 4.61
C SER A 93 5.38 -6.15 3.68
N ARG A 94 4.17 -6.24 4.23
CA ARG A 94 2.92 -6.30 3.45
C ARG A 94 2.74 -5.08 2.55
N LEU A 95 3.09 -3.88 3.03
CA LEU A 95 3.05 -2.66 2.24
C LEU A 95 4.04 -2.73 1.07
N LEU A 96 5.26 -3.19 1.29
CA LEU A 96 6.30 -3.31 0.26
C LEU A 96 5.93 -4.38 -0.80
N VAL A 97 5.43 -5.53 -0.37
CA VAL A 97 4.92 -6.58 -1.27
C VAL A 97 3.76 -6.05 -2.12
N ASN A 98 2.85 -5.28 -1.51
CA ASN A 98 1.77 -4.66 -2.23
C ASN A 98 2.27 -3.59 -3.23
N ALA A 99 3.26 -2.79 -2.85
CA ALA A 99 3.90 -1.83 -3.75
C ALA A 99 4.55 -2.52 -4.96
N ALA A 100 5.18 -3.69 -4.77
CA ALA A 100 5.74 -4.50 -5.85
C ALA A 100 4.65 -4.94 -6.84
N ARG A 101 3.52 -5.41 -6.33
CA ARG A 101 2.38 -5.84 -7.16
C ARG A 101 1.77 -4.67 -7.92
N VAL A 102 1.60 -3.51 -7.26
CA VAL A 102 1.06 -2.30 -7.90
C VAL A 102 2.02 -1.80 -8.97
N LYS A 103 3.34 -1.78 -8.71
CA LYS A 103 4.35 -1.43 -9.70
C LYS A 103 4.32 -2.38 -10.92
N ALA A 104 4.18 -3.68 -10.67
CA ALA A 104 4.06 -4.66 -11.76
C ALA A 104 2.82 -4.43 -12.62
N TYR A 105 1.67 -4.12 -12.00
CA TYR A 105 0.45 -3.77 -12.73
C TYR A 105 0.63 -2.54 -13.63
N GLY A 106 1.43 -1.56 -13.21
CA GLY A 106 1.74 -0.36 -13.98
C GLY A 106 2.55 -0.62 -15.24
N ARG A 107 3.23 -1.77 -15.37
CA ARG A 107 4.05 -2.09 -16.55
C ARG A 107 3.19 -2.28 -17.79
N HIS A 108 3.73 -1.88 -18.93
CA HIS A 108 3.13 -2.16 -20.22
C HIS A 108 3.47 -3.60 -20.63
N ASP A 109 2.47 -4.36 -21.09
CA ASP A 109 2.65 -5.78 -21.44
C ASP A 109 3.15 -5.93 -22.88
N THR A 110 2.89 -4.93 -23.74
CA THR A 110 3.35 -4.90 -25.13
C THR A 110 3.98 -3.55 -25.48
N GLN A 111 4.80 -3.53 -26.54
CA GLN A 111 5.37 -2.27 -27.07
C GLN A 111 4.30 -1.36 -27.70
N GLU A 112 3.12 -1.90 -27.98
CA GLU A 112 1.99 -1.15 -28.55
C GLU A 112 1.13 -0.45 -27.46
N ASP A 113 1.32 -0.80 -26.19
CA ASP A 113 0.63 -0.14 -25.08
C ASP A 113 1.12 1.32 -24.98
N ALA A 114 0.23 2.25 -25.30
CA ALA A 114 0.56 3.67 -25.22
C ALA A 114 0.81 4.08 -23.76
N CYS A 115 1.90 4.82 -23.52
CA CYS A 115 2.15 5.46 -22.24
C CYS A 115 1.00 6.39 -21.88
N ASP A 116 0.60 6.40 -20.62
CA ASP A 116 -0.46 7.28 -20.11
C ASP A 116 0.02 8.13 -18.91
N CYS A 117 -0.82 9.06 -18.48
CA CYS A 117 -0.51 9.98 -17.38
C CYS A 117 -0.35 9.29 -16.01
N LEU A 118 -0.63 7.99 -15.87
CA LEU A 118 -0.46 7.24 -14.64
C LEU A 118 0.88 6.53 -14.53
N ASP A 119 1.63 6.39 -15.63
CA ASP A 119 2.93 5.72 -15.65
C ASP A 119 3.91 6.31 -14.64
N GLU A 120 3.91 7.63 -14.51
CA GLU A 120 4.77 8.32 -13.56
C GLU A 120 4.52 7.85 -12.12
N TYR A 121 3.25 7.67 -11.72
CA TYR A 121 2.90 7.21 -10.38
C TYR A 121 3.36 5.78 -10.11
N PHE A 122 3.24 4.88 -11.10
CA PHE A 122 3.72 3.51 -10.96
C PHE A 122 5.24 3.43 -10.93
N ASN A 123 5.92 4.27 -11.71
CA ASN A 123 7.38 4.33 -11.77
C ASN A 123 8.01 4.88 -10.49
N LEU A 124 7.33 5.78 -9.78
CA LEU A 124 7.77 6.31 -8.49
C LEU A 124 7.74 5.28 -7.35
N LEU A 125 7.04 4.15 -7.53
CA LEU A 125 6.98 3.12 -6.49
C LEU A 125 8.33 2.39 -6.37
N GLU A 126 8.85 2.34 -5.16
CA GLU A 126 10.05 1.57 -4.80
C GLU A 126 9.69 0.45 -3.83
N PRO A 127 9.53 -0.79 -4.31
CA PRO A 127 9.01 -1.89 -3.48
C PRO A 127 10.00 -2.43 -2.46
N LEU A 128 11.29 -2.06 -2.51
CA LEU A 128 12.34 -2.51 -1.60
C LEU A 128 12.27 -4.02 -1.31
N THR A 129 12.11 -4.83 -2.34
CA THR A 129 11.94 -6.29 -2.26
C THR A 129 12.98 -7.00 -1.38
N PRO A 130 14.28 -6.62 -1.37
CA PRO A 130 15.23 -7.24 -0.45
C PRO A 130 14.85 -7.04 1.03
N LEU A 131 14.31 -5.88 1.38
CA LEU A 131 13.88 -5.58 2.75
C LEU A 131 12.65 -6.39 3.14
N SER A 132 11.62 -6.48 2.28
CA SER A 132 10.44 -7.30 2.57
C SER A 132 10.81 -8.77 2.73
N ASN A 133 11.66 -9.31 1.84
CA ASN A 133 12.13 -10.69 1.95
C ASN A 133 12.90 -10.95 3.24
N GLU A 134 13.71 -10.00 3.70
CA GLU A 134 14.46 -10.17 4.95
C GLU A 134 13.54 -10.13 6.18
N ILE A 135 12.52 -9.27 6.18
CA ILE A 135 11.51 -9.25 7.24
C ILE A 135 10.77 -10.59 7.28
N ASP A 136 10.29 -11.07 6.13
CA ASP A 136 9.50 -12.31 6.03
C ASP A 136 10.36 -13.55 6.33
N ARG A 137 11.67 -13.51 6.04
CA ARG A 137 12.62 -14.55 6.43
C ARG A 137 12.79 -14.67 7.94
N CYS A 138 12.78 -13.52 8.63
CA CYS A 138 13.04 -13.45 10.07
C CYS A 138 11.80 -13.63 10.93
N ILE A 139 10.63 -13.14 10.46
CA ILE A 139 9.40 -13.03 11.24
C ILE A 139 8.31 -13.86 10.58
N ILE A 140 7.88 -14.94 11.26
CA ILE A 140 6.84 -15.85 10.78
C ILE A 140 5.45 -15.34 11.21
N GLY A 141 5.35 -14.73 12.36
CA GLY A 141 4.11 -14.23 12.95
C GLY A 141 4.34 -13.09 13.93
N GLU A 142 3.26 -12.59 14.53
CA GLU A 142 3.31 -11.39 15.40
C GLU A 142 4.28 -11.57 16.59
N ASP A 143 4.36 -12.79 17.15
CA ASP A 143 5.24 -13.12 18.27
C ASP A 143 6.18 -14.29 17.93
N GLU A 144 6.32 -14.64 16.65
CA GLU A 144 7.08 -15.79 16.22
C GLU A 144 8.20 -15.41 15.25
N TYR A 145 9.43 -15.80 15.63
CA TYR A 145 10.63 -15.60 14.82
C TYR A 145 11.11 -16.93 14.24
N SER A 146 11.54 -16.90 12.98
CA SER A 146 12.15 -18.03 12.30
C SER A 146 13.45 -18.46 12.98
N ASP A 147 13.75 -19.75 12.94
CA ASP A 147 15.07 -20.28 13.34
C ASP A 147 16.19 -19.68 12.48
N ASP A 148 15.87 -19.33 11.25
CA ASP A 148 16.82 -18.72 10.31
C ASP A 148 16.99 -17.21 10.49
N ALA A 149 16.26 -16.57 11.45
CA ALA A 149 16.40 -15.15 11.76
C ALA A 149 17.82 -14.82 12.26
N SER A 150 18.44 -15.70 13.04
CA SER A 150 19.86 -15.59 13.38
C SER A 150 20.48 -16.95 13.70
N SER A 151 21.78 -17.09 13.39
CA SER A 151 22.56 -18.29 13.72
C SER A 151 22.56 -18.59 15.23
N THR A 152 22.62 -17.56 16.04
CA THR A 152 22.60 -17.65 17.51
C THR A 152 21.26 -18.20 18.01
N LEU A 153 20.14 -17.67 17.49
CA LEU A 153 18.81 -18.16 17.86
C LEU A 153 18.63 -19.63 17.50
N LYS A 154 19.07 -20.02 16.30
CA LYS A 154 19.05 -21.40 15.84
C LYS A 154 19.86 -22.36 16.76
N GLN A 155 21.05 -21.91 17.20
CA GLN A 155 21.89 -22.71 18.13
C GLN A 155 21.22 -22.83 19.50
N ILE A 156 20.68 -21.75 20.06
CA ILE A 156 20.00 -21.76 21.35
C ILE A 156 18.81 -22.73 21.33
N ARG A 157 17.94 -22.62 20.31
CA ARG A 157 16.78 -23.52 20.19
C ARG A 157 17.17 -24.97 20.03
N ARG A 158 18.22 -25.25 19.24
CA ARG A 158 18.77 -26.65 19.16
C ARG A 158 19.26 -27.14 20.50
N SER A 159 19.94 -26.29 21.26
CA SER A 159 20.44 -26.70 22.60
C SER A 159 19.28 -26.96 23.56
N ILE A 160 18.22 -26.17 23.53
CA ILE A 160 17.01 -26.36 24.33
C ILE A 160 16.36 -27.71 23.98
N ASN A 161 16.14 -27.98 22.68
CA ASN A 161 15.52 -29.22 22.22
C ASN A 161 16.36 -30.43 22.64
N ASN A 162 17.69 -30.39 22.47
CA ASN A 162 18.59 -31.45 22.89
C ASN A 162 18.56 -31.71 24.41
N ILE A 163 18.28 -30.72 25.23
CA ILE A 163 18.14 -30.86 26.68
C ILE A 163 16.78 -31.49 27.00
N ASN A 164 15.73 -31.04 26.37
CA ASN A 164 14.38 -31.57 26.55
C ASN A 164 14.26 -33.04 26.14
N ASP A 165 14.98 -33.45 25.08
CA ASP A 165 14.99 -34.85 24.61
C ASP A 165 15.76 -35.78 25.55
N LYS A 166 16.51 -35.25 26.53
CA LYS A 166 17.29 -36.02 27.50
C LYS A 166 16.61 -36.15 28.85
N VAL A 167 15.47 -35.50 29.05
CA VAL A 167 14.64 -35.55 30.26
C VAL A 167 13.50 -36.54 30.05
#